data_b9eba97cb81eff12aca5d0b2d14842f6
#
_entry.id   b9eba97cb81eff12aca5d0b2d14842f6
#
_cell.length_a   1.000
_cell.length_b   1.000
_cell.length_c   1.000
_cell.angle_alpha   90.00
_cell.angle_beta   90.00
_cell.angle_gamma   90.00
#
_symmetry.space_group_name_H-M   'P 1'
#
loop_
_entity.id
_entity.type
_entity.pdbx_description
1 polymer ?
#
loop_
_entity_poly.entity_id
_entity_poly.type
_entity_poly.pdbx_seq_one_letter_code
_entity_poly.pdbx_strand_id
1 'polypeptide(L)'
;MTIESNLYEKSIKILSDLIGFQTISGQDNSELINYCEKILNSLNIETFKVFDEDKKRVNLFGTLKAKKTNGKKPIILSGHTDFVPVSKGWSSDPFTATIKDDKLYGRGSCDMKGFIACTLAYAEVFKQSNLDRDIHFCYTFDEETACIGAPLLIKELKKRNIKNGICIIGEPTNMKIIDGHKGMNEYTIHFGGLAGHSSKPHKGVNAIEYASRYINKLLEIRQELIKRAPKDCIFDPPHSTLSIGGISGGIAHNVIADKCKVEWETRPVNKADADFVTSEMDKFVNEELLPSMKKVFPKSFIKKEVIGEVIGFEKLNESEACEFVTSITGDNSREVVSFGTE
;
A
#
# COMPACT_ATOMS: atom_id res chain seq x y z
N MET A 1 -34.86 4.90 20.57
CA MET A 1 -33.45 4.67 20.18
C MET A 1 -32.69 5.98 20.30
N THR A 2 -31.55 5.95 20.95
CA THR A 2 -30.66 7.12 21.01
C THR A 2 -30.03 7.35 19.63
N ILE A 3 -29.55 8.56 19.35
CA ILE A 3 -28.84 8.87 18.10
C ILE A 3 -27.65 7.92 17.92
N GLU A 4 -26.94 7.60 18.99
CA GLU A 4 -25.80 6.68 19.01
C GLU A 4 -26.17 5.25 18.62
N SER A 5 -27.28 4.69 19.14
CA SER A 5 -27.72 3.34 18.77
C SER A 5 -28.10 3.25 17.28
N ASN A 6 -28.71 4.29 16.73
CA ASN A 6 -29.08 4.35 15.31
C ASN A 6 -27.84 4.42 14.41
N LEU A 7 -26.79 5.19 14.80
CA LEU A 7 -25.55 5.29 14.05
C LEU A 7 -24.75 3.99 14.08
N TYR A 8 -24.72 3.31 15.21
CA TYR A 8 -24.11 2.00 15.33
C TYR A 8 -24.76 0.99 14.37
N GLU A 9 -26.09 0.84 14.45
CA GLU A 9 -26.80 -0.08 13.55
C GLU A 9 -26.64 0.29 12.08
N LYS A 10 -26.62 1.58 11.73
CA LYS A 10 -26.35 2.07 10.38
C LYS A 10 -24.93 1.69 9.92
N SER A 11 -23.92 1.83 10.78
CA SER A 11 -22.55 1.44 10.48
C SER A 11 -22.42 -0.06 10.24
N ILE A 12 -23.04 -0.88 11.10
CA ILE A 12 -23.06 -2.35 10.94
C ILE A 12 -23.75 -2.75 9.65
N LYS A 13 -24.87 -2.12 9.30
CA LYS A 13 -25.56 -2.40 8.04
C LYS A 13 -24.70 -2.07 6.84
N ILE A 14 -24.12 -0.88 6.80
CA ILE A 14 -23.25 -0.46 5.70
C ILE A 14 -22.04 -1.38 5.60
N LEU A 15 -21.39 -1.74 6.72
CA LEU A 15 -20.27 -2.66 6.74
C LEU A 15 -20.66 -4.04 6.20
N SER A 16 -21.85 -4.54 6.59
CA SER A 16 -22.37 -5.82 6.08
C SER A 16 -22.54 -5.79 4.56
N ASP A 17 -23.09 -4.68 4.04
CA ASP A 17 -23.24 -4.48 2.58
C ASP A 17 -21.86 -4.40 1.89
N LEU A 18 -20.89 -3.67 2.48
CA LEU A 18 -19.53 -3.54 1.92
C LEU A 18 -18.75 -4.85 1.91
N ILE A 19 -18.92 -5.72 2.91
CA ILE A 19 -18.29 -7.05 2.96
C ILE A 19 -18.75 -7.92 1.78
N GLY A 20 -20.01 -7.76 1.35
CA GLY A 20 -20.58 -8.50 0.23
C GLY A 20 -19.90 -8.21 -1.12
N PHE A 21 -19.27 -7.06 -1.29
CA PHE A 21 -18.51 -6.74 -2.51
C PHE A 21 -17.13 -7.40 -2.47
N GLN A 22 -16.84 -8.27 -3.43
CA GLN A 22 -15.60 -9.03 -3.53
C GLN A 22 -14.52 -8.22 -4.25
N THR A 23 -14.03 -7.18 -3.61
CA THR A 23 -13.01 -6.26 -4.12
C THR A 23 -11.59 -6.73 -3.79
N ILE A 24 -11.20 -7.92 -4.27
CA ILE A 24 -9.83 -8.41 -4.14
C ILE A 24 -8.89 -7.46 -4.91
N SER A 25 -7.72 -7.14 -4.33
CA SER A 25 -6.72 -6.27 -4.95
C SER A 25 -6.42 -6.67 -6.39
N GLY A 26 -6.35 -5.71 -7.28
CA GLY A 26 -6.23 -5.91 -8.73
C GLY A 26 -7.53 -6.22 -9.47
N GLN A 27 -8.66 -6.38 -8.79
CA GLN A 27 -9.96 -6.64 -9.41
C GLN A 27 -10.86 -5.39 -9.44
N ASP A 28 -11.98 -5.50 -10.16
CA ASP A 28 -12.98 -4.45 -10.28
C ASP A 28 -13.61 -4.12 -8.92
N ASN A 29 -13.61 -2.84 -8.53
CA ASN A 29 -14.24 -2.33 -7.31
C ASN A 29 -15.42 -1.39 -7.59
N SER A 30 -15.85 -1.28 -8.85
CA SER A 30 -16.83 -0.27 -9.28
C SER A 30 -18.19 -0.40 -8.59
N GLU A 31 -18.66 -1.61 -8.29
CA GLU A 31 -19.93 -1.84 -7.59
C GLU A 31 -19.88 -1.27 -6.17
N LEU A 32 -18.80 -1.52 -5.43
CA LEU A 32 -18.59 -0.96 -4.10
C LEU A 32 -18.54 0.56 -4.15
N ILE A 33 -17.78 1.11 -5.08
CA ILE A 33 -17.68 2.57 -5.26
C ILE A 33 -19.02 3.21 -5.63
N ASN A 34 -19.81 2.57 -6.51
CA ASN A 34 -21.15 3.03 -6.86
C ASN A 34 -22.09 3.03 -5.64
N TYR A 35 -21.97 2.02 -4.78
CA TYR A 35 -22.71 1.97 -3.51
C TYR A 35 -22.33 3.14 -2.59
N CYS A 36 -21.04 3.40 -2.37
CA CYS A 36 -20.55 4.52 -1.58
C CYS A 36 -21.00 5.88 -2.15
N GLU A 37 -20.84 6.07 -3.46
CA GLU A 37 -21.26 7.28 -4.17
C GLU A 37 -22.76 7.54 -4.02
N LYS A 38 -23.60 6.50 -4.15
CA LYS A 38 -25.05 6.61 -3.98
C LYS A 38 -25.42 7.14 -2.58
N ILE A 39 -24.74 6.67 -1.53
CA ILE A 39 -24.96 7.16 -0.17
C ILE A 39 -24.58 8.64 -0.07
N LEU A 40 -23.40 9.02 -0.54
CA LEU A 40 -22.93 10.42 -0.49
C LEU A 40 -23.83 11.35 -1.31
N ASN A 41 -24.20 10.94 -2.53
CA ASN A 41 -25.07 11.73 -3.40
C ASN A 41 -26.49 11.89 -2.84
N SER A 42 -27.03 10.88 -2.11
CA SER A 42 -28.33 11.00 -1.44
C SER A 42 -28.35 12.12 -0.37
N LEU A 43 -27.17 12.45 0.14
CA LEU A 43 -26.95 13.56 1.06
C LEU A 43 -26.55 14.86 0.34
N ASN A 44 -26.62 14.94 -0.99
CA ASN A 44 -26.12 16.06 -1.80
C ASN A 44 -24.64 16.40 -1.51
N ILE A 45 -23.80 15.40 -1.25
CA ILE A 45 -22.34 15.53 -1.15
C ILE A 45 -21.80 15.35 -2.56
N GLU A 46 -21.10 16.36 -3.05
CA GLU A 46 -20.52 16.37 -4.41
C GLU A 46 -19.39 15.34 -4.52
N THR A 47 -19.45 14.48 -5.54
CA THR A 47 -18.48 13.41 -5.73
C THR A 47 -17.86 13.43 -7.13
N PHE A 48 -16.66 12.84 -7.27
CA PHE A 48 -16.09 12.48 -8.57
C PHE A 48 -15.28 11.19 -8.46
N LYS A 49 -15.07 10.54 -9.59
CA LYS A 49 -14.34 9.29 -9.73
C LYS A 49 -13.04 9.47 -10.50
N VAL A 50 -12.01 8.71 -10.11
CA VAL A 50 -10.73 8.62 -10.83
C VAL A 50 -10.44 7.16 -11.13
N PHE A 51 -10.44 6.84 -12.42
CA PHE A 51 -10.26 5.48 -12.90
C PHE A 51 -8.79 5.17 -13.18
N ASP A 52 -8.44 3.89 -13.09
CA ASP A 52 -7.21 3.38 -13.69
C ASP A 52 -7.26 3.41 -15.23
N GLU A 53 -6.16 3.02 -15.89
CA GLU A 53 -6.06 3.04 -17.35
C GLU A 53 -7.06 2.12 -18.02
N ASP A 54 -7.31 0.94 -17.44
CA ASP A 54 -8.25 -0.06 -17.96
C ASP A 54 -9.72 0.23 -17.60
N LYS A 55 -9.98 1.26 -16.80
CA LYS A 55 -11.30 1.66 -16.28
C LYS A 55 -12.03 0.57 -15.49
N LYS A 56 -11.29 -0.33 -14.87
CA LYS A 56 -11.82 -1.40 -14.02
C LYS A 56 -11.81 -1.04 -12.55
N ARG A 57 -10.77 -0.30 -12.13
CA ARG A 57 -10.61 0.11 -10.74
C ARG A 57 -10.81 1.60 -10.63
N VAL A 58 -11.40 2.01 -9.54
CA VAL A 58 -11.86 3.40 -9.40
C VAL A 58 -11.72 3.91 -7.98
N ASN A 59 -11.13 5.10 -7.85
CA ASN A 59 -11.16 5.89 -6.63
C ASN A 59 -12.43 6.75 -6.60
N LEU A 60 -12.94 6.99 -5.40
CA LEU A 60 -14.02 7.94 -5.15
C LEU A 60 -13.52 9.07 -4.25
N PHE A 61 -13.84 10.29 -4.62
CA PHE A 61 -13.62 11.46 -3.78
C PHE A 61 -14.90 12.25 -3.63
N GLY A 62 -15.33 12.48 -2.38
CA GLY A 62 -16.51 13.25 -2.02
C GLY A 62 -16.16 14.48 -1.23
N THR A 63 -16.89 15.59 -1.40
CA THR A 63 -16.66 16.83 -0.66
C THR A 63 -17.93 17.32 0.00
N LEU A 64 -17.94 17.31 1.31
CA LEU A 64 -18.92 18.01 2.14
C LEU A 64 -18.38 19.39 2.51
N LYS A 65 -18.92 20.43 1.90
CA LYS A 65 -18.48 21.80 2.12
C LYS A 65 -19.03 22.38 3.43
N ALA A 66 -18.16 23.01 4.19
CA ALA A 66 -18.56 23.85 5.31
C ALA A 66 -19.16 25.18 4.81
N LYS A 67 -20.12 25.73 5.57
CA LYS A 67 -20.67 27.06 5.27
C LYS A 67 -19.63 28.16 5.40
N LYS A 68 -18.69 28.02 6.34
CA LYS A 68 -17.55 28.94 6.57
C LYS A 68 -16.35 28.15 7.06
N THR A 69 -15.23 28.19 6.35
CA THR A 69 -14.02 27.44 6.71
C THR A 69 -13.07 28.20 7.62
N ASN A 70 -13.26 29.51 7.78
CA ASN A 70 -12.38 30.39 8.58
C ASN A 70 -10.87 30.17 8.31
N GLY A 71 -10.51 29.77 7.08
CA GLY A 71 -9.13 29.49 6.70
C GLY A 71 -8.58 28.14 7.20
N LYS A 72 -9.38 27.32 7.91
CA LYS A 72 -8.94 26.01 8.39
C LYS A 72 -8.75 25.03 7.24
N LYS A 73 -7.79 24.13 7.40
CA LYS A 73 -7.55 23.02 6.45
C LYS A 73 -8.73 22.04 6.51
N PRO A 74 -9.09 21.42 5.37
CA PRO A 74 -10.11 20.37 5.36
C PRO A 74 -9.63 19.13 6.10
N ILE A 75 -10.58 18.27 6.49
CA ILE A 75 -10.30 16.91 6.98
C ILE A 75 -10.55 15.96 5.81
N ILE A 76 -9.63 15.03 5.61
CA ILE A 76 -9.73 13.96 4.63
C ILE A 76 -9.85 12.65 5.39
N LEU A 77 -10.96 11.93 5.19
CA LEU A 77 -11.20 10.60 5.74
C LEU A 77 -10.89 9.61 4.64
N SER A 78 -9.73 8.95 4.73
CA SER A 78 -9.20 8.05 3.70
C SER A 78 -9.29 6.59 4.10
N GLY A 79 -9.66 5.74 3.14
CA GLY A 79 -9.66 4.30 3.30
C GLY A 79 -9.65 3.58 1.97
N HIS A 80 -8.94 2.43 1.92
CA HIS A 80 -8.92 1.58 0.75
C HIS A 80 -10.12 0.63 0.68
N THR A 81 -10.51 0.26 -0.52
CA THR A 81 -11.71 -0.56 -0.79
C THR A 81 -11.39 -2.01 -1.08
N ASP A 82 -10.14 -2.30 -1.39
CA ASP A 82 -9.66 -3.64 -1.70
C ASP A 82 -9.27 -4.42 -0.43
N PHE A 83 -8.92 -5.67 -0.62
CA PHE A 83 -8.42 -6.58 0.42
C PHE A 83 -7.61 -7.71 -0.21
N VAL A 84 -6.71 -8.31 0.59
CA VAL A 84 -5.90 -9.47 0.18
C VAL A 84 -6.76 -10.70 -0.14
N PRO A 85 -6.31 -11.60 -1.03
CA PRO A 85 -7.03 -12.83 -1.36
C PRO A 85 -7.41 -13.65 -0.12
N VAL A 86 -8.53 -14.34 -0.21
CA VAL A 86 -9.01 -15.19 0.88
C VAL A 86 -8.21 -16.48 0.93
N SER A 87 -7.59 -16.76 2.09
CA SER A 87 -6.91 -18.03 2.37
C SER A 87 -7.89 -19.14 2.77
N LYS A 88 -7.43 -20.38 2.78
CA LYS A 88 -8.18 -21.51 3.35
C LYS A 88 -8.28 -21.38 4.89
N GLY A 89 -9.32 -21.95 5.47
CA GLY A 89 -9.47 -22.03 6.93
C GLY A 89 -10.47 -21.08 7.56
N TRP A 90 -11.25 -20.34 6.77
CA TRP A 90 -12.37 -19.55 7.28
C TRP A 90 -13.45 -20.47 7.86
N SER A 91 -13.98 -20.14 9.04
CA SER A 91 -15.07 -20.87 9.72
C SER A 91 -16.47 -20.44 9.28
N SER A 92 -16.58 -19.35 8.53
CA SER A 92 -17.80 -18.82 7.93
C SER A 92 -17.50 -18.29 6.52
N ASP A 93 -18.54 -17.99 5.75
CA ASP A 93 -18.35 -17.33 4.45
C ASP A 93 -17.67 -15.97 4.66
N PRO A 94 -16.49 -15.72 4.07
CA PRO A 94 -15.76 -14.47 4.25
C PRO A 94 -16.47 -13.24 3.66
N PHE A 95 -17.42 -13.43 2.76
CA PHE A 95 -18.17 -12.38 2.08
C PHE A 95 -19.58 -12.16 2.62
N THR A 96 -19.90 -12.84 3.72
CA THR A 96 -21.14 -12.66 4.46
C THR A 96 -20.83 -12.21 5.89
N ALA A 97 -21.25 -10.99 6.25
CA ALA A 97 -21.04 -10.47 7.58
C ALA A 97 -21.67 -11.38 8.64
N THR A 98 -20.86 -11.85 9.58
CA THR A 98 -21.30 -12.73 10.66
C THR A 98 -21.03 -12.05 12.00
N ILE A 99 -22.09 -11.80 12.78
CA ILE A 99 -21.96 -11.23 14.13
C ILE A 99 -21.98 -12.37 15.13
N LYS A 100 -20.91 -12.45 15.93
CA LYS A 100 -20.74 -13.45 16.97
C LYS A 100 -19.86 -12.89 18.09
N ASP A 101 -20.22 -13.11 19.34
CA ASP A 101 -19.46 -12.71 20.52
C ASP A 101 -19.07 -11.20 20.49
N ASP A 102 -20.04 -10.33 20.19
CA ASP A 102 -19.90 -8.87 20.03
C ASP A 102 -18.86 -8.44 18.98
N LYS A 103 -18.53 -9.31 18.03
CA LYS A 103 -17.63 -9.04 16.91
C LYS A 103 -18.32 -9.30 15.59
N LEU A 104 -17.95 -8.47 14.57
CA LEU A 104 -18.39 -8.67 13.20
C LEU A 104 -17.24 -9.27 12.39
N TYR A 105 -17.47 -10.46 11.84
CA TYR A 105 -16.52 -11.21 11.03
C TYR A 105 -16.88 -11.08 9.56
N GLY A 106 -15.87 -10.88 8.72
CA GLY A 106 -15.95 -10.83 7.27
C GLY A 106 -14.64 -10.32 6.67
N ARG A 107 -14.32 -10.70 5.44
CA ARG A 107 -13.11 -10.21 4.77
C ARG A 107 -13.20 -8.70 4.58
N GLY A 108 -12.11 -7.97 4.98
CA GLY A 108 -12.04 -6.52 4.94
C GLY A 108 -12.85 -5.82 6.03
N SER A 109 -13.47 -6.53 6.98
CA SER A 109 -14.25 -5.89 8.07
C SER A 109 -13.38 -4.97 8.94
N CYS A 110 -12.15 -5.40 9.23
CA CYS A 110 -11.19 -4.64 10.02
C CYS A 110 -10.27 -3.81 9.13
N ASP A 111 -9.80 -4.40 8.03
CA ASP A 111 -8.86 -3.83 7.07
C ASP A 111 -9.53 -3.76 5.68
N MET A 112 -10.08 -2.54 5.25
CA MET A 112 -10.46 -1.49 6.23
C MET A 112 -11.86 -0.94 5.93
N LYS A 113 -12.76 -1.80 5.40
CA LYS A 113 -14.16 -1.42 5.08
C LYS A 113 -14.94 -0.93 6.29
N GLY A 114 -14.52 -1.32 7.52
CA GLY A 114 -15.12 -0.83 8.76
C GLY A 114 -15.01 0.68 8.91
N PHE A 115 -13.85 1.25 8.61
CA PHE A 115 -13.68 2.69 8.62
C PHE A 115 -14.54 3.37 7.55
N ILE A 116 -14.56 2.84 6.32
CA ILE A 116 -15.42 3.35 5.25
C ILE A 116 -16.90 3.36 5.69
N ALA A 117 -17.36 2.26 6.29
CA ALA A 117 -18.72 2.16 6.78
C ALA A 117 -19.05 3.20 7.84
N CYS A 118 -18.13 3.45 8.79
CA CYS A 118 -18.30 4.49 9.81
C CYS A 118 -18.37 5.88 9.17
N THR A 119 -17.47 6.22 8.24
CA THR A 119 -17.46 7.53 7.59
C THR A 119 -18.77 7.79 6.82
N LEU A 120 -19.29 6.77 6.12
CA LEU A 120 -20.56 6.85 5.40
C LEU A 120 -21.75 6.96 6.33
N ALA A 121 -21.77 6.24 7.45
CA ALA A 121 -22.84 6.31 8.43
C ALA A 121 -22.92 7.72 9.06
N TYR A 122 -21.76 8.30 9.38
CA TYR A 122 -21.66 9.63 9.98
C TYR A 122 -21.79 10.79 8.98
N ALA A 123 -21.77 10.56 7.67
CA ALA A 123 -21.86 11.61 6.66
C ALA A 123 -23.10 12.50 6.83
N GLU A 124 -24.24 11.92 7.24
CA GLU A 124 -25.47 12.67 7.51
C GLU A 124 -25.33 13.57 8.74
N VAL A 125 -24.70 13.08 9.81
CA VAL A 125 -24.44 13.86 11.02
C VAL A 125 -23.52 15.03 10.72
N PHE A 126 -22.46 14.79 9.95
CA PHE A 126 -21.56 15.85 9.50
C PHE A 126 -22.31 16.91 8.71
N LYS A 127 -23.19 16.50 7.80
CA LYS A 127 -24.00 17.44 7.00
C LYS A 127 -24.93 18.30 7.84
N GLN A 128 -25.51 17.73 8.88
CA GLN A 128 -26.42 18.45 9.79
C GLN A 128 -25.66 19.34 10.79
N SER A 129 -24.36 19.12 10.95
CA SER A 129 -23.53 19.86 11.88
C SER A 129 -23.11 21.23 11.32
N ASN A 130 -22.74 22.15 12.22
CA ASN A 130 -22.17 23.43 11.84
C ASN A 130 -20.67 23.31 11.64
N LEU A 131 -20.28 22.81 10.48
CA LEU A 131 -18.86 22.57 10.14
C LEU A 131 -18.11 23.89 9.95
N ASP A 132 -16.89 23.97 10.48
CA ASP A 132 -15.94 25.08 10.33
C ASP A 132 -14.78 24.77 9.34
N ARG A 133 -14.81 23.57 8.73
CA ARG A 133 -13.88 23.10 7.68
C ARG A 133 -14.57 22.08 6.80
N ASP A 134 -14.11 21.96 5.57
CA ASP A 134 -14.63 20.95 4.65
C ASP A 134 -14.23 19.54 5.12
N ILE A 135 -15.08 18.56 4.83
CA ILE A 135 -14.78 17.13 5.04
C ILE A 135 -14.75 16.45 3.68
N HIS A 136 -13.65 15.75 3.41
CA HIS A 136 -13.49 14.94 2.22
C HIS A 136 -13.58 13.45 2.57
N PHE A 137 -14.32 12.71 1.75
CA PHE A 137 -14.37 11.26 1.75
C PHE A 137 -13.48 10.77 0.62
N CYS A 138 -12.47 9.98 0.94
CA CYS A 138 -11.45 9.53 0.01
C CYS A 138 -11.40 8.00 0.06
N TYR A 139 -11.86 7.32 -1.01
CA TYR A 139 -11.84 5.87 -1.07
C TYR A 139 -11.01 5.42 -2.26
N THR A 140 -9.95 4.67 -1.96
CA THR A 140 -8.90 4.26 -2.90
C THR A 140 -9.03 2.79 -3.28
N PHE A 141 -8.30 2.37 -4.30
CA PHE A 141 -8.17 0.97 -4.71
C PHE A 141 -6.71 0.53 -4.65
N ASP A 142 -6.51 -0.78 -4.51
CA ASP A 142 -5.21 -1.46 -4.56
C ASP A 142 -4.16 -0.88 -3.59
N GLU A 143 -4.57 -0.63 -2.35
CA GLU A 143 -3.64 -0.33 -1.26
C GLU A 143 -2.74 -1.52 -1.00
N GLU A 144 -3.31 -2.72 -0.86
CA GLU A 144 -2.68 -4.00 -0.54
C GLU A 144 -1.67 -4.49 -1.60
N THR A 145 -1.63 -3.81 -2.76
CA THR A 145 -0.68 -4.04 -3.84
C THR A 145 0.10 -2.78 -4.19
N ALA A 146 0.74 -2.17 -3.17
CA ALA A 146 1.61 -0.99 -3.28
C ALA A 146 0.88 0.34 -3.50
N CYS A 147 -0.31 0.52 -2.93
CA CYS A 147 -1.05 1.81 -2.88
C CYS A 147 -1.27 2.43 -4.26
N ILE A 148 -1.57 1.61 -5.30
CA ILE A 148 -1.60 2.05 -6.72
C ILE A 148 -2.64 3.14 -6.95
N GLY A 149 -3.78 3.09 -6.26
CA GLY A 149 -4.88 4.04 -6.43
C GLY A 149 -4.58 5.44 -5.94
N ALA A 150 -3.90 5.56 -4.80
CA ALA A 150 -3.67 6.84 -4.13
C ALA A 150 -2.86 7.85 -4.97
N PRO A 151 -1.73 7.51 -5.63
CA PRO A 151 -1.02 8.42 -6.52
C PRO A 151 -1.85 8.95 -7.68
N LEU A 152 -2.73 8.13 -8.25
CA LEU A 152 -3.63 8.54 -9.33
C LEU A 152 -4.62 9.58 -8.84
N LEU A 153 -5.22 9.35 -7.66
CA LEU A 153 -6.13 10.29 -7.04
C LEU A 153 -5.42 11.61 -6.69
N ILE A 154 -4.25 11.57 -6.07
CA ILE A 154 -3.45 12.75 -5.72
C ILE A 154 -3.13 13.60 -6.96
N LYS A 155 -2.80 12.96 -8.09
CA LYS A 155 -2.58 13.65 -9.36
C LYS A 155 -3.82 14.42 -9.83
N GLU A 156 -4.99 13.83 -9.67
CA GLU A 156 -6.26 14.48 -10.05
C GLU A 156 -6.66 15.58 -9.07
N LEU A 157 -6.45 15.38 -7.76
CA LEU A 157 -6.70 16.41 -6.74
C LEU A 157 -5.85 17.67 -7.01
N LYS A 158 -4.57 17.49 -7.38
CA LYS A 158 -3.69 18.61 -7.78
C LYS A 158 -4.21 19.35 -9.00
N LYS A 159 -4.69 18.64 -10.04
CA LYS A 159 -5.28 19.27 -11.23
C LYS A 159 -6.52 20.09 -10.90
N ARG A 160 -7.34 19.61 -9.96
CA ARG A 160 -8.55 20.30 -9.50
C ARG A 160 -8.29 21.40 -8.48
N ASN A 161 -7.01 21.66 -8.11
CA ASN A 161 -6.63 22.62 -7.08
C ASN A 161 -7.33 22.35 -5.73
N ILE A 162 -7.59 21.10 -5.40
CA ILE A 162 -8.14 20.72 -4.09
C ILE A 162 -7.02 20.90 -3.05
N LYS A 163 -7.33 21.63 -1.99
CA LYS A 163 -6.35 21.98 -0.96
C LYS A 163 -5.93 20.77 -0.14
N ASN A 164 -4.66 20.73 0.23
CA ASN A 164 -4.15 19.77 1.21
C ASN A 164 -4.88 19.95 2.55
N GLY A 165 -5.11 18.83 3.23
CA GLY A 165 -5.83 18.79 4.50
C GLY A 165 -5.15 17.93 5.55
N ILE A 166 -5.84 17.81 6.69
CA ILE A 166 -5.55 16.80 7.71
C ILE A 166 -6.10 15.48 7.16
N CYS A 167 -5.22 14.55 6.82
CA CYS A 167 -5.60 13.23 6.35
C CYS A 167 -5.60 12.24 7.51
N ILE A 168 -6.74 11.56 7.70
CA ILE A 168 -6.91 10.47 8.65
C ILE A 168 -7.17 9.22 7.82
N ILE A 169 -6.22 8.30 7.86
CA ILE A 169 -6.29 7.00 7.20
C ILE A 169 -6.74 6.00 8.26
N GLY A 170 -7.84 5.32 8.01
CA GLY A 170 -8.52 4.50 9.02
C GLY A 170 -8.03 3.06 9.10
N GLU A 171 -6.73 2.84 8.98
CA GLU A 171 -6.09 1.55 9.14
C GLU A 171 -6.32 0.94 10.54
N PRO A 172 -6.24 -0.40 10.70
CA PRO A 172 -6.50 -1.08 11.96
C PRO A 172 -5.37 -0.92 12.97
N THR A 173 -5.28 0.23 13.61
CA THR A 173 -4.21 0.63 14.53
C THR A 173 -4.54 0.38 16.02
N ASN A 174 -5.61 -0.36 16.32
CA ASN A 174 -6.16 -0.46 17.69
C ASN A 174 -6.45 0.91 18.31
N MET A 175 -6.92 1.87 17.52
CA MET A 175 -7.20 3.26 17.89
C MET A 175 -5.97 4.05 18.37
N LYS A 176 -4.75 3.60 17.99
CA LYS A 176 -3.51 4.33 18.24
C LYS A 176 -3.21 5.30 17.11
N ILE A 177 -2.54 6.41 17.44
CA ILE A 177 -2.05 7.33 16.42
C ILE A 177 -0.73 6.78 15.88
N ILE A 178 -0.74 6.38 14.60
CA ILE A 178 0.46 6.00 13.86
C ILE A 178 0.89 7.20 13.03
N ASP A 179 2.05 7.76 13.33
CA ASP A 179 2.57 8.97 12.69
C ASP A 179 3.88 8.74 11.92
N GLY A 180 4.18 7.48 11.61
CA GLY A 180 5.31 7.11 10.77
C GLY A 180 5.33 5.64 10.38
N HIS A 181 5.78 5.36 9.16
CA HIS A 181 5.98 3.99 8.66
C HIS A 181 7.18 3.90 7.72
N LYS A 182 7.80 2.72 7.63
CA LYS A 182 8.86 2.47 6.64
C LYS A 182 8.28 2.47 5.24
N GLY A 183 9.13 2.81 4.27
CA GLY A 183 8.80 2.57 2.87
C GLY A 183 8.74 1.08 2.54
N MET A 184 8.28 0.78 1.32
CA MET A 184 8.23 -0.56 0.77
C MET A 184 8.64 -0.51 -0.70
N ASN A 185 9.66 -1.27 -1.08
CA ASN A 185 10.02 -1.45 -2.49
C ASN A 185 10.13 -2.94 -2.77
N GLU A 186 9.37 -3.43 -3.73
CA GLU A 186 9.29 -4.84 -4.11
C GLU A 186 9.65 -5.03 -5.58
N TYR A 187 10.52 -6.00 -5.85
CA TYR A 187 11.06 -6.23 -7.18
C TYR A 187 11.12 -7.71 -7.54
N THR A 188 10.84 -7.98 -8.81
CA THR A 188 11.14 -9.26 -9.45
C THR A 188 12.23 -9.05 -10.51
N ILE A 189 13.32 -9.79 -10.40
CA ILE A 189 14.44 -9.70 -11.33
C ILE A 189 14.50 -10.95 -12.19
N HIS A 190 14.40 -10.75 -13.50
CA HIS A 190 14.46 -11.82 -14.48
C HIS A 190 15.84 -11.86 -15.15
N PHE A 191 16.50 -13.01 -15.08
CA PHE A 191 17.79 -13.28 -15.72
C PHE A 191 17.57 -14.15 -16.96
N GLY A 192 18.06 -13.68 -18.11
CA GLY A 192 18.07 -14.43 -19.36
C GLY A 192 19.49 -14.70 -19.84
N GLY A 193 19.85 -15.96 -19.88
CA GLY A 193 21.15 -16.45 -20.31
C GLY A 193 21.11 -17.28 -21.59
N LEU A 194 22.01 -18.29 -21.71
CA LEU A 194 22.10 -19.20 -22.84
C LEU A 194 22.23 -20.63 -22.34
N ALA A 195 21.25 -21.47 -22.68
CA ALA A 195 21.29 -22.90 -22.37
C ALA A 195 22.43 -23.63 -23.11
N GLY A 196 22.89 -24.71 -22.50
CA GLY A 196 23.91 -25.57 -23.05
C GLY A 196 24.13 -26.80 -22.19
N HIS A 197 25.02 -27.68 -22.63
CA HIS A 197 25.41 -28.84 -21.84
C HIS A 197 26.37 -28.42 -20.72
N SER A 198 26.13 -28.87 -19.49
CA SER A 198 26.91 -28.49 -18.29
C SER A 198 28.42 -28.80 -18.38
N SER A 199 28.81 -29.77 -19.19
CA SER A 199 30.24 -30.10 -19.43
C SER A 199 30.99 -29.04 -20.23
N LYS A 200 30.29 -28.04 -20.81
CA LYS A 200 30.89 -26.96 -21.60
C LYS A 200 30.40 -25.60 -21.12
N PRO A 201 30.64 -25.22 -19.82
CA PRO A 201 30.10 -24.04 -19.21
C PRO A 201 30.46 -22.73 -19.93
N HIS A 202 31.64 -22.69 -20.57
CA HIS A 202 32.12 -21.54 -21.36
C HIS A 202 31.33 -21.28 -22.65
N LYS A 203 30.44 -22.20 -23.07
CA LYS A 203 29.58 -22.05 -24.25
C LYS A 203 28.15 -21.61 -23.91
N GLY A 204 27.86 -21.43 -22.64
CA GLY A 204 26.55 -20.95 -22.15
C GLY A 204 26.67 -19.77 -21.23
N VAL A 205 25.51 -19.23 -20.82
CA VAL A 205 25.42 -18.21 -19.79
C VAL A 205 24.42 -18.70 -18.75
N ASN A 206 24.93 -19.07 -17.57
CA ASN A 206 24.12 -19.68 -16.53
C ASN A 206 23.37 -18.58 -15.70
N ALA A 207 22.09 -18.43 -15.95
CA ALA A 207 21.26 -17.43 -15.28
C ALA A 207 21.23 -17.60 -13.75
N ILE A 208 21.35 -18.84 -13.21
CA ILE A 208 21.39 -19.09 -11.77
C ILE A 208 22.70 -18.55 -11.16
N GLU A 209 23.85 -18.71 -11.83
CA GLU A 209 25.13 -18.18 -11.32
C GLU A 209 25.09 -16.65 -11.23
N TYR A 210 24.52 -15.97 -12.23
CA TYR A 210 24.35 -14.51 -12.20
C TYR A 210 23.32 -14.08 -11.17
N ALA A 211 22.23 -14.81 -11.00
CA ALA A 211 21.26 -14.56 -9.92
C ALA A 211 21.91 -14.72 -8.53
N SER A 212 22.77 -15.71 -8.34
CA SER A 212 23.50 -15.91 -7.08
C SER A 212 24.45 -14.74 -6.79
N ARG A 213 25.16 -14.22 -7.80
CA ARG A 213 25.99 -13.01 -7.65
C ARG A 213 25.15 -11.78 -7.30
N TYR A 214 23.99 -11.62 -7.93
CA TYR A 214 23.03 -10.56 -7.62
C TYR A 214 22.55 -10.63 -6.16
N ILE A 215 22.20 -11.83 -5.70
CA ILE A 215 21.82 -12.09 -4.30
C ILE A 215 22.96 -11.75 -3.35
N ASN A 216 24.19 -12.14 -3.65
CA ASN A 216 25.33 -11.81 -2.79
C ASN A 216 25.51 -10.29 -2.65
N LYS A 217 25.34 -9.52 -3.74
CA LYS A 217 25.39 -8.04 -3.65
C LYS A 217 24.26 -7.48 -2.80
N LEU A 218 23.04 -8.03 -2.89
CA LEU A 218 21.94 -7.66 -1.99
C LEU A 218 22.29 -7.92 -0.51
N LEU A 219 22.93 -9.05 -0.20
CA LEU A 219 23.36 -9.38 1.16
C LEU A 219 24.45 -8.43 1.68
N GLU A 220 25.37 -7.99 0.82
CA GLU A 220 26.35 -6.93 1.15
C GLU A 220 25.65 -5.61 1.46
N ILE A 221 24.75 -5.18 0.59
CA ILE A 221 23.94 -3.95 0.79
C ILE A 221 23.15 -4.03 2.10
N ARG A 222 22.56 -5.18 2.43
CA ARG A 222 21.86 -5.38 3.71
C ARG A 222 22.76 -5.10 4.91
N GLN A 223 24.04 -5.51 4.87
CA GLN A 223 24.99 -5.21 5.96
C GLN A 223 25.33 -3.71 6.01
N GLU A 224 25.42 -3.05 4.87
CA GLU A 224 25.63 -1.60 4.83
C GLU A 224 24.43 -0.83 5.37
N LEU A 225 23.20 -1.26 5.06
CA LEU A 225 21.98 -0.64 5.61
C LEU A 225 21.93 -0.70 7.14
N ILE A 226 22.41 -1.79 7.76
CA ILE A 226 22.52 -1.89 9.21
C ILE A 226 23.50 -0.84 9.76
N LYS A 227 24.64 -0.63 9.10
CA LYS A 227 25.64 0.38 9.52
C LYS A 227 25.16 1.82 9.31
N ARG A 228 24.27 2.02 8.34
CA ARG A 228 23.68 3.32 8.00
C ARG A 228 22.50 3.70 8.88
N ALA A 229 22.11 2.84 9.83
CA ALA A 229 21.00 3.06 10.73
C ALA A 229 21.08 4.46 11.37
N PRO A 230 20.03 5.29 11.29
CA PRO A 230 20.00 6.58 12.00
C PRO A 230 20.10 6.34 13.51
N LYS A 231 20.87 7.18 14.22
CA LYS A 231 21.09 7.02 15.68
C LYS A 231 19.79 7.03 16.49
N ASP A 232 18.84 7.85 16.05
CA ASP A 232 17.56 8.05 16.74
C ASP A 232 16.41 7.37 15.96
N CYS A 233 16.69 6.26 15.28
CA CYS A 233 15.68 5.53 14.52
C CYS A 233 14.66 4.91 15.49
N ILE A 234 13.40 5.26 15.27
CA ILE A 234 12.27 4.84 16.11
C ILE A 234 11.60 3.54 15.63
N PHE A 235 12.01 3.03 14.48
CA PHE A 235 11.46 1.79 13.92
C PHE A 235 12.10 0.55 14.56
N ASP A 236 11.40 -0.58 14.46
CA ASP A 236 11.90 -1.89 14.85
C ASP A 236 11.90 -2.84 13.63
N PRO A 237 13.08 -3.35 13.19
CA PRO A 237 14.43 -2.98 13.64
C PRO A 237 14.79 -1.53 13.25
N PRO A 238 15.76 -0.89 13.96
CA PRO A 238 16.09 0.52 13.78
C PRO A 238 16.97 0.79 12.55
N HIS A 239 16.74 0.10 11.46
CA HIS A 239 17.44 0.25 10.18
C HIS A 239 16.54 -0.18 9.02
N SER A 240 16.95 0.18 7.82
CA SER A 240 16.33 -0.30 6.59
C SER A 240 16.57 -1.79 6.42
N THR A 241 15.51 -2.56 6.14
CA THR A 241 15.60 -4.01 5.97
C THR A 241 15.58 -4.40 4.50
N LEU A 242 16.18 -5.55 4.19
CA LEU A 242 16.18 -6.15 2.86
C LEU A 242 15.97 -7.66 3.01
N SER A 243 15.03 -8.21 2.27
CA SER A 243 14.69 -9.63 2.29
C SER A 243 14.62 -10.21 0.88
N ILE A 244 15.12 -11.42 0.72
CA ILE A 244 14.98 -12.17 -0.52
C ILE A 244 13.85 -13.17 -0.31
N GLY A 245 12.72 -12.96 -1.00
CA GLY A 245 11.50 -13.74 -0.84
C GLY A 245 11.47 -15.01 -1.68
N GLY A 246 12.16 -15.02 -2.82
CA GLY A 246 12.12 -16.17 -3.71
C GLY A 246 13.26 -16.22 -4.73
N ILE A 247 13.60 -17.45 -5.13
CA ILE A 247 14.47 -17.73 -6.28
C ILE A 247 13.96 -18.96 -7.02
N SER A 248 13.89 -18.90 -8.34
CA SER A 248 13.51 -20.04 -9.16
C SER A 248 14.24 -20.02 -10.50
N GLY A 249 14.72 -21.19 -10.98
CA GLY A 249 15.42 -21.29 -12.25
C GLY A 249 15.99 -22.68 -12.51
N GLY A 250 16.40 -22.91 -13.78
CA GLY A 250 16.94 -24.18 -14.22
C GLY A 250 15.89 -25.26 -14.42
N ILE A 251 16.28 -26.37 -15.10
CA ILE A 251 15.39 -27.49 -15.43
C ILE A 251 16.00 -28.87 -15.12
N ALA A 252 17.33 -29.02 -15.19
CA ALA A 252 18.01 -30.28 -14.96
C ALA A 252 19.50 -30.08 -14.61
N HIS A 253 20.11 -31.04 -13.92
CA HIS A 253 21.51 -30.98 -13.46
C HIS A 253 22.54 -30.80 -14.56
N ASN A 254 22.32 -31.37 -15.74
CA ASN A 254 23.26 -31.36 -16.86
C ASN A 254 22.96 -30.30 -17.93
N VAL A 255 22.08 -29.35 -17.61
CA VAL A 255 21.70 -28.22 -18.49
C VAL A 255 22.11 -26.91 -17.84
N ILE A 256 22.84 -26.06 -18.59
CA ILE A 256 23.12 -24.68 -18.19
C ILE A 256 21.75 -23.91 -18.13
N ALA A 257 21.41 -23.36 -16.98
CA ALA A 257 20.16 -22.67 -16.82
C ALA A 257 20.14 -21.36 -17.61
N ASP A 258 19.24 -21.22 -18.57
CA ASP A 258 19.06 -20.00 -19.36
C ASP A 258 18.09 -18.99 -18.76
N LYS A 259 17.36 -19.38 -17.70
CA LYS A 259 16.42 -18.53 -16.99
C LYS A 259 16.56 -18.69 -15.50
N CYS A 260 16.47 -17.56 -14.80
CA CYS A 260 16.31 -17.49 -13.35
C CYS A 260 15.50 -16.28 -12.99
N LYS A 261 14.73 -16.38 -11.89
CA LYS A 261 13.94 -15.29 -11.30
C LYS A 261 14.35 -15.13 -9.84
N VAL A 262 14.51 -13.88 -9.38
CA VAL A 262 14.75 -13.53 -7.97
C VAL A 262 13.70 -12.50 -7.55
N GLU A 263 13.04 -12.76 -6.44
CA GLU A 263 12.04 -11.88 -5.83
C GLU A 263 12.60 -11.37 -4.50
N TRP A 264 12.57 -10.05 -4.31
CA TRP A 264 13.12 -9.43 -3.10
C TRP A 264 12.44 -8.11 -2.80
N GLU A 265 12.52 -7.70 -1.53
CA GLU A 265 11.98 -6.44 -1.04
C GLU A 265 12.98 -5.67 -0.18
N THR A 266 12.75 -4.39 -0.03
CA THR A 266 13.38 -3.55 0.98
C THR A 266 12.35 -2.67 1.68
N ARG A 267 12.53 -2.48 3.00
CA ARG A 267 11.72 -1.57 3.82
C ARG A 267 12.63 -0.43 4.30
N PRO A 268 12.78 0.62 3.48
CA PRO A 268 13.67 1.74 3.83
C PRO A 268 13.08 2.59 4.96
N VAL A 269 13.93 3.01 5.89
CA VAL A 269 13.54 3.95 6.97
C VAL A 269 13.50 5.39 6.48
N ASN A 270 14.14 5.69 5.35
CA ASN A 270 14.17 7.00 4.71
C ASN A 270 14.45 6.87 3.20
N LYS A 271 14.23 7.96 2.48
CA LYS A 271 14.44 8.01 1.03
C LYS A 271 15.92 7.77 0.65
N ALA A 272 16.86 8.23 1.44
CA ALA A 272 18.30 8.10 1.12
C ALA A 272 18.74 6.63 1.09
N ASP A 273 18.17 5.76 1.93
CA ASP A 273 18.44 4.33 1.90
C ASP A 273 17.77 3.64 0.70
N ALA A 274 16.54 4.05 0.32
CA ALA A 274 15.89 3.55 -0.88
C ALA A 274 16.72 3.87 -2.14
N ASP A 275 17.15 5.13 -2.27
CA ASP A 275 17.99 5.60 -3.39
C ASP A 275 19.35 4.87 -3.41
N PHE A 276 19.96 4.62 -2.25
CA PHE A 276 21.22 3.90 -2.12
C PHE A 276 21.09 2.46 -2.63
N VAL A 277 20.09 1.71 -2.18
CA VAL A 277 19.87 0.32 -2.64
C VAL A 277 19.70 0.27 -4.14
N THR A 278 18.84 1.13 -4.70
CA THR A 278 18.57 1.16 -6.14
C THR A 278 19.81 1.50 -6.92
N SER A 279 20.55 2.54 -6.52
CA SER A 279 21.77 2.98 -7.20
C SER A 279 22.88 1.89 -7.20
N GLU A 280 23.13 1.26 -6.05
CA GLU A 280 24.15 0.21 -5.94
C GLU A 280 23.79 -1.02 -6.78
N MET A 281 22.52 -1.43 -6.80
CA MET A 281 22.09 -2.58 -7.59
C MET A 281 22.11 -2.28 -9.08
N ASP A 282 21.62 -1.12 -9.50
CA ASP A 282 21.64 -0.71 -10.92
C ASP A 282 23.08 -0.57 -11.44
N LYS A 283 24.00 -0.03 -10.62
CA LYS A 283 25.42 0.04 -10.94
C LYS A 283 26.02 -1.36 -11.11
N PHE A 284 25.82 -2.25 -10.15
CA PHE A 284 26.34 -3.61 -10.19
C PHE A 284 25.81 -4.40 -11.41
N VAL A 285 24.55 -4.26 -11.73
CA VAL A 285 23.95 -4.89 -12.92
C VAL A 285 24.56 -4.35 -14.20
N ASN A 286 24.66 -3.03 -14.35
CA ASN A 286 25.05 -2.39 -15.60
C ASN A 286 26.57 -2.41 -15.84
N GLU A 287 27.40 -2.35 -14.80
CA GLU A 287 28.85 -2.29 -14.93
C GLU A 287 29.51 -3.68 -14.85
N GLU A 288 28.92 -4.64 -14.14
CA GLU A 288 29.57 -5.94 -13.92
C GLU A 288 28.79 -7.12 -14.49
N LEU A 289 27.50 -7.31 -14.10
CA LEU A 289 26.79 -8.55 -14.45
C LEU A 289 26.45 -8.61 -15.93
N LEU A 290 25.72 -7.62 -16.42
CA LEU A 290 25.23 -7.60 -17.79
C LEU A 290 26.36 -7.56 -18.84
N PRO A 291 27.44 -6.79 -18.69
CA PRO A 291 28.56 -6.84 -19.60
C PRO A 291 29.24 -8.22 -19.64
N SER A 292 29.39 -8.89 -18.49
CA SER A 292 30.00 -10.23 -18.45
C SER A 292 29.12 -11.30 -19.11
N MET A 293 27.79 -11.23 -18.96
CA MET A 293 26.86 -12.11 -19.68
C MET A 293 26.91 -11.89 -21.18
N LYS A 294 26.90 -10.64 -21.62
CA LYS A 294 26.85 -10.25 -23.04
C LYS A 294 28.17 -10.57 -23.81
N LYS A 295 29.31 -10.70 -23.11
CA LYS A 295 30.57 -11.18 -23.74
C LYS A 295 30.43 -12.59 -24.30
N VAL A 296 29.61 -13.45 -23.66
CA VAL A 296 29.35 -14.82 -24.09
C VAL A 296 28.12 -14.89 -24.98
N PHE A 297 27.05 -14.22 -24.59
CA PHE A 297 25.81 -14.21 -25.35
C PHE A 297 25.21 -12.79 -25.39
N PRO A 298 25.30 -12.07 -26.54
CA PRO A 298 24.89 -10.69 -26.69
C PRO A 298 23.39 -10.44 -26.40
N LYS A 299 22.54 -11.47 -26.49
CA LYS A 299 21.11 -11.40 -26.20
C LYS A 299 20.77 -11.64 -24.73
N SER A 300 21.76 -11.87 -23.86
CA SER A 300 21.53 -11.97 -22.41
C SER A 300 20.95 -10.69 -21.86
N PHE A 301 20.09 -10.84 -20.85
CA PHE A 301 19.45 -9.71 -20.19
C PHE A 301 19.30 -9.94 -18.69
N ILE A 302 19.21 -8.82 -17.96
CA ILE A 302 18.72 -8.75 -16.59
C ILE A 302 17.62 -7.70 -16.61
N LYS A 303 16.37 -8.08 -16.32
CA LYS A 303 15.22 -7.19 -16.36
C LYS A 303 14.66 -7.03 -14.93
N LYS A 304 14.59 -5.80 -14.46
CA LYS A 304 13.90 -5.42 -13.22
C LYS A 304 12.42 -5.18 -13.55
N GLU A 305 11.56 -5.84 -12.83
CA GLU A 305 10.12 -5.60 -12.77
C GLU A 305 9.82 -5.01 -11.40
N VAL A 306 9.24 -3.82 -11.39
CA VAL A 306 8.80 -3.15 -10.17
C VAL A 306 7.42 -3.67 -9.83
N ILE A 307 7.29 -4.34 -8.68
CA ILE A 307 6.01 -4.80 -8.16
C ILE A 307 5.32 -3.68 -7.40
N GLY A 308 6.09 -2.94 -6.58
CA GLY A 308 5.60 -1.79 -5.85
C GLY A 308 6.72 -0.93 -5.28
N GLU A 309 6.47 0.36 -5.19
CA GLU A 309 7.33 1.33 -4.51
C GLU A 309 6.45 2.29 -3.71
N VAL A 310 6.52 2.20 -2.39
CA VAL A 310 5.80 3.06 -1.45
C VAL A 310 6.82 3.86 -0.66
N ILE A 311 6.65 5.18 -0.68
CA ILE A 311 7.50 6.09 0.09
C ILE A 311 7.15 5.96 1.57
N GLY A 312 8.15 5.84 2.43
CA GLY A 312 7.94 5.84 3.88
C GLY A 312 7.40 7.17 4.38
N PHE A 313 6.62 7.11 5.44
CA PHE A 313 6.11 8.28 6.13
C PHE A 313 7.01 8.57 7.34
N GLU A 314 7.82 9.62 7.20
CA GLU A 314 8.74 10.04 8.28
C GLU A 314 7.96 10.80 9.36
N LYS A 315 8.20 10.40 10.61
CA LYS A 315 7.60 11.06 11.77
C LYS A 315 7.96 12.53 11.83
N LEU A 316 6.94 13.38 11.92
CA LEU A 316 7.11 14.82 12.09
C LEU A 316 7.16 15.19 13.58
N ASN A 317 8.05 16.12 13.95
CA ASN A 317 8.12 16.65 15.32
C ASN A 317 6.82 17.37 15.70
N GLU A 318 6.26 18.13 14.76
CA GLU A 318 4.97 18.80 14.90
C GLU A 318 4.04 18.31 13.80
N SER A 319 2.83 17.85 14.17
CA SER A 319 1.82 17.33 13.24
C SER A 319 0.45 17.83 13.64
N GLU A 320 -0.09 18.75 12.83
CA GLU A 320 -1.47 19.24 13.00
C GLU A 320 -2.50 18.08 12.97
N ALA A 321 -2.22 17.02 12.20
CA ALA A 321 -3.08 15.85 12.15
C ALA A 321 -3.10 15.09 13.48
N CYS A 322 -1.93 14.86 14.07
CA CYS A 322 -1.83 14.20 15.37
C CYS A 322 -2.48 15.03 16.49
N GLU A 323 -2.23 16.34 16.50
CA GLU A 323 -2.85 17.24 17.46
C GLU A 323 -4.38 17.24 17.33
N PHE A 324 -4.87 17.25 16.09
CA PHE A 324 -6.31 17.19 15.83
C PHE A 324 -6.90 15.88 16.34
N VAL A 325 -6.31 14.72 16.03
CA VAL A 325 -6.79 13.41 16.50
C VAL A 325 -6.71 13.31 18.02
N THR A 326 -5.60 13.74 18.63
CA THR A 326 -5.43 13.81 20.10
C THR A 326 -6.54 14.64 20.75
N SER A 327 -6.92 15.78 20.15
CA SER A 327 -7.97 16.65 20.69
C SER A 327 -9.36 15.99 20.71
N ILE A 328 -9.59 15.01 19.84
CA ILE A 328 -10.85 14.26 19.71
C ILE A 328 -10.84 13.01 20.60
N THR A 329 -9.75 12.26 20.58
CA THR A 329 -9.65 10.95 21.25
C THR A 329 -9.18 11.05 22.71
N GLY A 330 -8.48 12.11 23.06
CA GLY A 330 -7.78 12.25 24.36
C GLY A 330 -6.50 11.40 24.45
N ASP A 331 -6.18 10.60 23.41
CA ASP A 331 -4.95 9.80 23.36
C ASP A 331 -3.83 10.63 22.69
N ASN A 332 -2.73 10.81 23.40
CA ASN A 332 -1.53 11.50 22.91
C ASN A 332 -0.37 10.56 22.61
N SER A 333 -0.60 9.24 22.66
CA SER A 333 0.39 8.25 22.24
C SER A 333 0.63 8.35 20.74
N ARG A 334 1.89 8.33 20.33
CA ARG A 334 2.31 8.32 18.92
C ARG A 334 3.22 7.14 18.69
N GLU A 335 2.80 6.23 17.84
CA GLU A 335 3.53 5.02 17.50
C GLU A 335 3.95 5.04 16.02
N VAL A 336 4.84 4.15 15.64
CA VAL A 336 5.27 3.94 14.26
C VAL A 336 5.19 2.46 13.92
N VAL A 337 5.06 2.14 12.64
CA VAL A 337 5.02 0.76 12.16
C VAL A 337 6.14 0.49 11.16
N SER A 338 6.61 -0.75 11.09
CA SER A 338 7.73 -1.16 10.22
C SER A 338 7.30 -1.70 8.86
N PHE A 339 6.00 -1.68 8.56
CA PHE A 339 5.44 -1.97 7.24
C PHE A 339 4.97 -0.67 6.57
N GLY A 340 4.85 -0.69 5.23
CA GLY A 340 4.33 0.46 4.48
C GLY A 340 2.82 0.39 4.37
N THR A 341 2.17 1.57 4.28
CA THR A 341 0.73 1.74 4.02
C THR A 341 0.49 3.04 3.23
N GLU A 342 -0.77 3.40 2.92
CA GLU A 342 -1.13 4.66 2.22
C GLU A 342 -0.57 5.91 2.87
#